data_43c4123bb616e7ea8c272520cc15bd72
#
_entry.id   43c4123bb616e7ea8c272520cc15bd72
#
_cell.length_a   1.000
_cell.length_b   1.000
_cell.length_c   1.000
_cell.angle_alpha   90.00
_cell.angle_beta   90.00
_cell.angle_gamma   90.00
#
_symmetry.space_group_name_H-M   'P 1'
#
loop_
_entity.id
_entity.type
_entity.pdbx_description
1 polymer ?
#
loop_
_entity_poly.entity_id
_entity_poly.type
_entity_poly.pdbx_seq_one_letter_code
_entity_poly.pdbx_strand_id
1 'polypeptide(L)'
;MRRPRLTLAIVLAVVGLACHGNPQPRPTGPAADVALTVVNHNWQDVTILIVHDGVPERVGLAVSASTADFMLPWRYFVSRSTVYLIADPVGDPSQYNSDNLLVQPGQQIVWTLETDLYRSSIGVY
;
A
#
# COMPACT_ATOMS: atom_id res chain seq x y z
N MET A 1 0.03 50.75 71.43
CA MET A 1 -0.72 50.43 70.18
C MET A 1 0.24 49.83 69.17
N ARG A 2 0.20 48.51 69.00
CA ARG A 2 1.05 47.82 68.05
C ARG A 2 0.21 47.48 66.84
N ARG A 3 0.64 47.97 65.66
CA ARG A 3 -0.02 47.68 64.37
C ARG A 3 0.45 46.34 63.88
N PRO A 4 -0.39 45.41 63.44
CA PRO A 4 0.05 44.17 62.78
C PRO A 4 0.45 44.47 61.37
N ARG A 5 1.67 43.95 60.99
CA ARG A 5 2.18 43.97 59.64
C ARG A 5 1.49 42.84 58.87
N LEU A 6 0.71 43.21 57.85
CA LEU A 6 0.07 42.28 56.96
C LEU A 6 1.15 41.83 55.93
N THR A 7 1.62 40.61 56.06
CA THR A 7 2.51 40.00 55.05
C THR A 7 1.65 39.38 53.98
N LEU A 8 1.65 40.01 52.81
CA LEU A 8 0.99 39.51 51.60
C LEU A 8 1.82 38.39 51.02
N ALA A 9 1.42 37.12 51.15
CA ALA A 9 2.02 35.98 50.51
C ALA A 9 1.45 35.88 49.09
N ILE A 10 2.31 36.20 48.10
CA ILE A 10 2.00 35.97 46.68
C ILE A 10 2.24 34.49 46.37
N VAL A 11 1.16 33.74 46.20
CA VAL A 11 1.21 32.36 45.69
C VAL A 11 1.28 32.44 44.18
N LEU A 12 2.47 32.14 43.65
CA LEU A 12 2.69 32.01 42.20
C LEU A 12 2.15 30.64 41.75
N ALA A 13 0.96 30.60 41.17
CA ALA A 13 0.43 29.40 40.54
C ALA A 13 1.10 29.20 39.20
N VAL A 14 2.05 28.24 39.14
CA VAL A 14 2.63 27.77 37.88
C VAL A 14 1.61 26.87 37.21
N VAL A 15 0.92 27.41 36.21
CA VAL A 15 0.05 26.62 35.32
C VAL A 15 0.95 25.91 34.34
N GLY A 16 1.29 24.65 34.64
CA GLY A 16 1.96 23.77 33.68
C GLY A 16 1.01 23.41 32.52
N LEU A 17 1.27 23.94 31.33
CA LEU A 17 0.64 23.43 30.11
C LEU A 17 1.20 22.02 29.87
N ALA A 18 0.50 21.00 30.35
CA ALA A 18 0.70 19.64 29.93
C ALA A 18 0.13 19.51 28.50
N CYS A 19 0.99 19.53 27.50
CA CYS A 19 0.64 19.06 26.16
C CYS A 19 0.27 17.58 26.26
N HIS A 20 -0.99 17.27 26.46
CA HIS A 20 -1.52 15.94 26.27
C HIS A 20 -1.59 15.70 24.77
N GLY A 21 -0.49 15.16 24.21
CA GLY A 21 -0.54 14.54 22.90
C GLY A 21 -1.55 13.39 22.98
N ASN A 22 -2.69 13.56 22.34
CA ASN A 22 -3.70 12.51 22.23
C ASN A 22 -3.03 11.35 21.49
N PRO A 23 -2.81 10.18 22.10
CA PRO A 23 -2.30 9.03 21.35
C PRO A 23 -3.36 8.66 20.32
N GLN A 24 -3.05 8.88 19.04
CA GLN A 24 -3.91 8.39 17.97
C GLN A 24 -4.05 6.87 18.13
N PRO A 25 -5.29 6.35 18.15
CA PRO A 25 -5.49 4.91 18.19
C PRO A 25 -4.77 4.30 16.98
N ARG A 26 -3.81 3.40 17.23
CA ARG A 26 -3.26 2.59 16.16
C ARG A 26 -4.39 1.72 15.62
N PRO A 27 -4.58 1.64 14.30
CA PRO A 27 -5.54 0.71 13.73
C PRO A 27 -5.20 -0.70 14.25
N THR A 28 -6.05 -1.26 15.09
CA THR A 28 -5.89 -2.61 15.66
C THR A 28 -6.52 -3.69 14.79
N GLY A 29 -6.98 -3.32 13.58
CA GLY A 29 -7.52 -4.26 12.60
C GLY A 29 -6.43 -4.88 11.71
N PRO A 30 -6.76 -5.98 11.01
CA PRO A 30 -5.88 -6.52 9.98
C PRO A 30 -5.59 -5.43 8.93
N ALA A 31 -4.34 -5.40 8.43
CA ALA A 31 -3.98 -4.45 7.38
C ALA A 31 -4.86 -4.67 6.14
N ALA A 32 -5.28 -3.58 5.50
CA ALA A 32 -6.14 -3.64 4.31
C ALA A 32 -5.41 -4.30 3.14
N ASP A 33 -6.14 -5.13 2.40
CA ASP A 33 -5.68 -5.70 1.14
C ASP A 33 -5.33 -4.58 0.14
N VAL A 34 -4.49 -4.91 -0.83
CA VAL A 34 -3.98 -3.98 -1.83
C VAL A 34 -4.80 -4.09 -3.10
N ALA A 35 -5.38 -2.99 -3.57
CA ALA A 35 -6.08 -2.94 -4.84
C ALA A 35 -5.07 -3.00 -6.00
N LEU A 36 -5.35 -3.83 -7.01
CA LEU A 36 -4.60 -3.91 -8.26
C LEU A 36 -5.54 -3.65 -9.43
N THR A 37 -5.30 -2.58 -10.16
CA THR A 37 -5.96 -2.30 -11.44
C THR A 37 -4.99 -2.63 -12.58
N VAL A 38 -5.41 -3.51 -13.48
CA VAL A 38 -4.66 -3.88 -14.69
C VAL A 38 -5.36 -3.30 -15.91
N VAL A 39 -4.71 -2.37 -16.58
CA VAL A 39 -5.17 -1.80 -17.86
C VAL A 39 -4.48 -2.57 -18.97
N ASN A 40 -5.20 -3.46 -19.65
CA ASN A 40 -4.65 -4.31 -20.69
C ASN A 40 -4.87 -3.70 -22.08
N HIS A 41 -3.84 -3.10 -22.65
CA HIS A 41 -3.84 -2.60 -24.04
C HIS A 41 -3.37 -3.66 -25.05
N ASN A 42 -3.05 -4.86 -24.57
CA ASN A 42 -2.65 -5.95 -25.45
C ASN A 42 -3.87 -6.56 -26.18
N TRP A 43 -3.64 -7.15 -27.34
CA TRP A 43 -4.67 -7.86 -28.11
C TRP A 43 -5.03 -9.23 -27.52
N GLN A 44 -4.17 -9.75 -26.67
CA GLN A 44 -4.35 -11.05 -26.03
C GLN A 44 -4.90 -10.85 -24.61
N ASP A 45 -5.65 -11.83 -24.17
CA ASP A 45 -5.94 -11.99 -22.76
C ASP A 45 -4.63 -12.29 -22.03
N VAL A 46 -4.45 -11.68 -20.87
CA VAL A 46 -3.22 -11.83 -20.08
C VAL A 46 -3.57 -12.42 -18.73
N THR A 47 -2.99 -13.57 -18.41
CA THR A 47 -3.06 -14.11 -17.04
C THR A 47 -2.10 -13.31 -16.17
N ILE A 48 -2.61 -12.84 -15.03
CA ILE A 48 -1.85 -12.09 -14.03
C ILE A 48 -1.48 -13.04 -12.91
N LEU A 49 -0.18 -13.11 -12.61
CA LEU A 49 0.34 -13.83 -11.44
C LEU A 49 1.08 -12.85 -10.53
N ILE A 50 1.09 -13.15 -9.24
CA ILE A 50 1.94 -12.49 -8.25
C ILE A 50 2.99 -13.49 -7.77
N VAL A 51 4.23 -13.03 -7.67
CA VAL A 51 5.30 -13.82 -7.05
C VAL A 51 5.59 -13.23 -5.68
N HIS A 52 5.44 -14.03 -4.65
CA HIS A 52 5.81 -13.71 -3.28
C HIS A 52 6.49 -14.93 -2.66
N ASP A 53 7.51 -14.70 -1.85
CA ASP A 53 8.33 -15.79 -1.27
C ASP A 53 8.90 -16.75 -2.34
N GLY A 54 9.11 -16.26 -3.56
CA GLY A 54 9.61 -17.04 -4.69
C GLY A 54 8.57 -17.97 -5.33
N VAL A 55 7.31 -17.92 -4.92
CA VAL A 55 6.23 -18.77 -5.43
C VAL A 55 5.26 -17.94 -6.26
N PRO A 56 5.00 -18.29 -7.54
CA PRO A 56 3.97 -17.65 -8.34
C PRO A 56 2.58 -18.14 -7.93
N GLU A 57 1.66 -17.21 -7.75
CA GLU A 57 0.25 -17.46 -7.48
C GLU A 57 -0.61 -16.70 -8.49
N ARG A 58 -1.64 -17.36 -9.02
CA ARG A 58 -2.54 -16.74 -10.01
C ARG A 58 -3.46 -15.74 -9.33
N VAL A 59 -3.45 -14.50 -9.84
CA VAL A 59 -4.37 -13.43 -9.42
C VAL A 59 -5.66 -13.48 -10.23
N GLY A 60 -5.56 -13.54 -11.55
CA GLY A 60 -6.72 -13.56 -12.44
C GLY A 60 -6.38 -13.40 -13.91
N LEU A 61 -7.37 -13.02 -14.70
CA LEU A 61 -7.27 -12.80 -16.13
C LEU A 61 -7.65 -11.35 -16.46
N ALA A 62 -6.77 -10.65 -17.14
CA ALA A 62 -7.06 -9.35 -17.75
C ALA A 62 -7.41 -9.57 -19.23
N VAL A 63 -8.68 -9.41 -19.56
CA VAL A 63 -9.17 -9.59 -20.95
C VAL A 63 -8.54 -8.54 -21.87
N SER A 64 -8.31 -8.89 -23.12
CA SER A 64 -7.71 -8.01 -24.12
C SER A 64 -8.50 -6.69 -24.26
N ALA A 65 -7.79 -5.59 -24.45
CA ALA A 65 -8.34 -4.25 -24.61
C ALA A 65 -9.34 -3.85 -23.51
N SER A 66 -9.10 -4.27 -22.25
CA SER A 66 -9.98 -3.99 -21.11
C SER A 66 -9.20 -3.62 -19.85
N THR A 67 -9.93 -3.19 -18.83
CA THR A 67 -9.41 -2.97 -17.48
C THR A 67 -9.99 -4.01 -16.55
N ALA A 68 -9.15 -4.59 -15.70
CA ALA A 68 -9.54 -5.57 -14.69
C ALA A 68 -9.05 -5.13 -13.31
N ASP A 69 -9.89 -5.28 -12.30
CA ASP A 69 -9.60 -4.95 -10.92
C ASP A 69 -9.51 -6.22 -10.08
N PHE A 70 -8.49 -6.28 -9.23
CA PHE A 70 -8.21 -7.39 -8.32
C PHE A 70 -7.91 -6.87 -6.93
N MET A 71 -8.06 -7.76 -5.93
CA MET A 71 -7.61 -7.49 -4.56
C MET A 71 -6.51 -8.48 -4.20
N LEU A 72 -5.36 -7.94 -3.83
CA LEU A 72 -4.20 -8.74 -3.40
C LEU A 72 -4.16 -8.78 -1.87
N PRO A 73 -4.19 -9.98 -1.27
CA PRO A 73 -4.07 -10.12 0.18
C PRO A 73 -2.81 -9.44 0.71
N TRP A 74 -2.97 -8.62 1.76
CA TRP A 74 -1.84 -7.93 2.39
C TRP A 74 -0.71 -8.88 2.81
N ARG A 75 -1.03 -10.13 3.15
CA ARG A 75 -0.02 -11.13 3.55
C ARG A 75 1.08 -11.35 2.51
N TYR A 76 0.84 -11.05 1.22
CA TYR A 76 1.86 -11.19 0.17
C TYR A 76 2.99 -10.17 0.31
N PHE A 77 2.73 -9.04 0.97
CA PHE A 77 3.66 -7.92 1.09
C PHE A 77 4.37 -7.83 2.46
N VAL A 78 4.03 -8.71 3.41
CA VAL A 78 4.61 -8.66 4.77
C VAL A 78 5.96 -9.35 4.89
N SER A 79 6.29 -10.24 3.96
CA SER A 79 7.57 -10.93 3.97
C SER A 79 8.69 -9.99 3.49
N ARG A 80 9.92 -10.29 3.86
CA ARG A 80 11.10 -9.55 3.37
C ARG A 80 11.51 -9.97 1.97
N SER A 81 10.77 -10.87 1.35
CA SER A 81 11.04 -11.33 0.00
C SER A 81 10.58 -10.30 -1.02
N THR A 82 11.17 -10.39 -2.19
CA THR A 82 10.79 -9.60 -3.35
C THR A 82 9.39 -10.00 -3.81
N VAL A 83 8.53 -9.01 -4.07
CA VAL A 83 7.20 -9.19 -4.63
C VAL A 83 7.14 -8.51 -5.99
N TYR A 84 6.67 -9.22 -7.00
CA TYR A 84 6.45 -8.66 -8.35
C TYR A 84 5.29 -9.38 -9.05
N LEU A 85 4.81 -8.79 -10.13
CA LEU A 85 3.76 -9.36 -10.96
C LEU A 85 4.34 -9.95 -12.25
N ILE A 86 3.68 -10.99 -12.75
CA ILE A 86 3.96 -11.58 -14.06
C ILE A 86 2.73 -11.38 -14.95
N ALA A 87 2.94 -10.85 -16.13
CA ALA A 87 1.98 -10.86 -17.23
C ALA A 87 2.30 -12.04 -18.14
N ASP A 88 1.35 -12.96 -18.27
CA ASP A 88 1.45 -14.18 -19.05
C ASP A 88 0.37 -14.18 -20.13
N PRO A 89 0.68 -13.72 -21.35
CA PRO A 89 -0.29 -13.68 -22.45
C PRO A 89 -0.75 -15.07 -22.84
N VAL A 90 -2.05 -15.24 -23.02
CA VAL A 90 -2.63 -16.53 -23.41
C VAL A 90 -2.25 -16.84 -24.87
N GLY A 91 -1.57 -17.96 -25.06
CA GLY A 91 -1.14 -18.42 -26.40
C GLY A 91 0.20 -17.87 -26.88
N ASP A 92 0.90 -17.12 -26.04
CA ASP A 92 2.26 -16.63 -26.33
C ASP A 92 3.23 -17.16 -25.23
N PRO A 93 4.39 -17.71 -25.58
CA PRO A 93 5.35 -18.17 -24.58
C PRO A 93 6.10 -17.04 -23.86
N SER A 94 5.95 -15.79 -24.30
CA SER A 94 6.61 -14.62 -23.71
C SER A 94 5.92 -14.21 -22.44
N GLN A 95 6.65 -14.14 -21.34
CA GLN A 95 6.18 -13.58 -20.08
C GLN A 95 6.90 -12.26 -19.79
N TYR A 96 6.21 -11.34 -19.12
CA TYR A 96 6.78 -10.07 -18.69
C TYR A 96 6.65 -9.91 -17.18
N ASN A 97 7.77 -9.61 -16.52
CA ASN A 97 7.81 -9.35 -15.10
C ASN A 97 7.79 -7.85 -14.84
N SER A 98 6.97 -7.43 -13.87
CA SER A 98 7.02 -6.06 -13.39
C SER A 98 8.31 -5.81 -12.59
N ASP A 99 8.56 -4.53 -12.30
CA ASP A 99 9.51 -4.16 -11.27
C ASP A 99 9.06 -4.68 -9.89
N ASN A 100 10.01 -4.72 -8.95
CA ASN A 100 9.73 -5.09 -7.57
C ASN A 100 8.76 -4.10 -6.92
N LEU A 101 7.75 -4.63 -6.26
CA LEU A 101 6.70 -3.85 -5.63
C LEU A 101 7.06 -3.58 -4.17
N LEU A 102 7.11 -2.30 -3.83
CA LEU A 102 7.19 -1.81 -2.45
C LEU A 102 5.86 -1.13 -2.14
N VAL A 103 4.99 -1.83 -1.42
CA VAL A 103 3.61 -1.41 -1.17
C VAL A 103 3.37 -1.30 0.33
N GLN A 104 2.60 -0.28 0.72
CA GLN A 104 2.11 -0.10 2.09
C GLN A 104 0.62 -0.46 2.17
N PRO A 105 0.10 -0.81 3.36
CA PRO A 105 -1.32 -1.11 3.53
C PRO A 105 -2.21 0.03 3.01
N GLY A 106 -3.23 -0.31 2.24
CA GLY A 106 -4.19 0.65 1.69
C GLY A 106 -3.74 1.40 0.44
N GLN A 107 -2.54 1.11 -0.08
CA GLN A 107 -2.12 1.62 -1.37
C GLN A 107 -2.77 0.85 -2.53
N GLN A 108 -2.76 1.47 -3.70
CA GLN A 108 -3.25 0.90 -4.95
C GLN A 108 -2.11 0.73 -5.94
N ILE A 109 -2.11 -0.39 -6.65
CA ILE A 109 -1.23 -0.67 -7.78
C ILE A 109 -2.01 -0.46 -9.07
N VAL A 110 -1.45 0.27 -10.02
CA VAL A 110 -1.98 0.38 -11.38
C VAL A 110 -0.92 -0.13 -12.34
N TRP A 111 -1.25 -1.18 -13.08
CA TRP A 111 -0.37 -1.79 -14.07
C TRP A 111 -0.94 -1.65 -15.47
N THR A 112 -0.29 -0.87 -16.32
CA THR A 112 -0.68 -0.69 -17.71
C THR A 112 0.16 -1.62 -18.57
N LEU A 113 -0.48 -2.61 -19.18
CA LEU A 113 0.12 -3.56 -20.10
C LEU A 113 -0.04 -3.04 -21.53
N GLU A 114 1.10 -2.81 -22.19
CA GLU A 114 1.09 -2.34 -23.57
C GLU A 114 1.09 -3.51 -24.57
N THR A 115 0.88 -3.21 -25.84
CA THR A 115 0.98 -4.19 -26.93
C THR A 115 2.35 -4.87 -26.93
N ASP A 116 3.40 -4.08 -26.75
CA ASP A 116 4.73 -4.57 -26.41
C ASP A 116 4.87 -4.57 -24.89
N LEU A 117 4.81 -5.74 -24.25
CA LEU A 117 4.83 -5.88 -22.81
C LEU A 117 6.09 -5.29 -22.13
N TYR A 118 7.21 -5.21 -22.84
CA TYR A 118 8.44 -4.59 -22.33
C TYR A 118 8.32 -3.08 -22.17
N ARG A 119 7.28 -2.47 -22.73
CA ARG A 119 6.95 -1.04 -22.60
C ARG A 119 5.85 -0.78 -21.57
N SER A 120 5.41 -1.81 -20.88
CA SER A 120 4.40 -1.70 -19.83
C SER A 120 4.92 -0.89 -18.65
N SER A 121 4.02 -0.26 -17.92
CA SER A 121 4.34 0.59 -16.77
C SER A 121 3.52 0.22 -15.55
N ILE A 122 4.15 0.35 -14.38
CA ILE A 122 3.51 0.07 -13.10
C ILE A 122 3.71 1.25 -12.15
N GLY A 123 2.67 1.62 -11.41
CA GLY A 123 2.70 2.65 -10.39
C GLY A 123 2.05 2.17 -9.10
N VAL A 124 2.54 2.70 -7.97
CA VAL A 124 1.98 2.47 -6.62
C VAL A 124 1.56 3.82 -6.06
N TYR A 125 0.32 3.95 -5.57
CA TYR A 125 -0.32 5.19 -5.14
C TYR A 125 -0.88 5.10 -3.73
#